data_d63060e8f84b812e28b14fdb23410e3c
#
_entry.id   d63060e8f84b812e28b14fdb23410e3c
#
_cell.length_a   1.000
_cell.length_b   1.000
_cell.length_c   1.000
_cell.angle_alpha   90.00
_cell.angle_beta   90.00
_cell.angle_gamma   90.00
#
_symmetry.space_group_name_H-M   'P 1'
#
loop_
_entity.id
_entity.type
_entity.pdbx_description
1 polymer ?
#
loop_
_entity_poly.entity_id
_entity_poly.type
_entity_poly.pdbx_seq_one_letter_code
_entity_poly.pdbx_strand_id
1 'polypeptide(L)'
;MATPEANNTMRAWLYTRVHNGIENSLTLNEAAPRPPWPPTTTTKHGSSNQVLVKVHFASLNPVDYKIADLGLLARAMVSVPASPGLDFSGTIASLPPNPSAALANEGFQVGDRVFGRLDPTRFGALGEYVVADYEGLAKIPEKGASSSSSSSSLEHASCLGTAAATALQCIGPNVREGAGDRVFINGGSGGTGTFGIQVAKALGCWVAASCSTANVELCRSLGADVVVDYKTQDVSAVLRELAAAKDDGGGDGKKFALVVDNVGSSPRDLYKAANDYLDPEGRFVQVGGTFSLADLRATLSRALLPGFLGGGRRSYSYLLMKNIHADLVRLAGWMAEGKVKAIVDGDGDEDGRVFNDAGEAFRKLKTGRARGKVVVRVAKET
;
A
#
# COMPACT_ATOMS: atom_id res chain seq x y z
N MET A 1 -40.76 -21.29 -2.26
CA MET A 1 -39.42 -21.77 -1.92
C MET A 1 -38.82 -20.76 -0.94
N ALA A 2 -38.62 -21.14 0.33
CA ALA A 2 -38.04 -20.27 1.30
C ALA A 2 -36.60 -19.92 0.90
N THR A 3 -36.29 -18.63 0.76
CA THR A 3 -34.91 -18.14 0.65
C THR A 3 -34.14 -18.63 1.88
N PRO A 4 -32.94 -19.25 1.73
CA PRO A 4 -32.15 -19.63 2.88
C PRO A 4 -31.92 -18.35 3.69
N GLU A 5 -32.24 -18.40 4.97
CA GLU A 5 -31.91 -17.33 5.93
C GLU A 5 -30.42 -17.03 5.77
N ALA A 6 -30.13 -15.87 5.20
CA ALA A 6 -28.77 -15.40 5.08
C ALA A 6 -28.19 -15.34 6.48
N ASN A 7 -27.24 -16.22 6.80
CA ASN A 7 -26.54 -16.24 8.08
C ASN A 7 -26.07 -14.82 8.39
N ASN A 8 -26.67 -14.19 9.39
CA ASN A 8 -26.40 -12.78 9.76
C ASN A 8 -25.05 -12.60 10.46
N THR A 9 -24.26 -13.69 10.47
CA THR A 9 -22.95 -13.76 11.12
C THR A 9 -21.86 -14.13 10.11
N MET A 10 -20.63 -13.79 10.47
CA MET A 10 -19.42 -14.08 9.72
C MET A 10 -18.26 -14.38 10.67
N ARG A 11 -17.23 -14.99 10.16
CA ARG A 11 -15.93 -15.10 10.83
C ARG A 11 -15.19 -13.78 10.72
N ALA A 12 -14.61 -13.28 11.82
CA ALA A 12 -13.81 -12.05 11.80
C ALA A 12 -12.81 -12.02 12.97
N TRP A 13 -11.64 -11.45 12.71
CA TRP A 13 -10.71 -11.07 13.76
C TRP A 13 -11.15 -9.72 14.33
N LEU A 14 -11.41 -9.69 15.65
CA LEU A 14 -11.96 -8.51 16.32
C LEU A 14 -11.10 -8.08 17.50
N TYR A 15 -11.11 -6.79 17.80
CA TYR A 15 -10.64 -6.23 19.06
C TYR A 15 -11.70 -5.31 19.67
N THR A 16 -11.75 -5.27 20.99
CA THR A 16 -12.62 -4.35 21.76
C THR A 16 -11.80 -3.28 22.46
N ARG A 17 -10.58 -3.62 22.82
CA ARG A 17 -9.60 -2.74 23.46
C ARG A 17 -8.21 -3.21 23.07
N VAL A 18 -7.35 -2.26 22.73
CA VAL A 18 -5.94 -2.57 22.49
C VAL A 18 -5.18 -2.47 23.79
N HIS A 19 -4.49 -3.57 24.14
CA HIS A 19 -3.62 -3.67 25.29
C HIS A 19 -2.30 -4.32 24.88
N ASN A 20 -1.18 -3.63 25.12
CA ASN A 20 0.15 -4.08 24.70
C ASN A 20 0.27 -4.38 23.19
N GLY A 21 -0.44 -3.57 22.35
CA GLY A 21 -0.46 -3.71 20.90
C GLY A 21 -1.64 -4.53 20.37
N ILE A 22 -2.02 -4.22 19.12
CA ILE A 22 -3.14 -4.89 18.47
C ILE A 22 -2.91 -6.39 18.29
N GLU A 23 -1.66 -6.81 18.05
CA GLU A 23 -1.25 -8.20 17.86
C GLU A 23 -1.56 -9.11 19.06
N ASN A 24 -1.72 -8.52 20.24
CA ASN A 24 -2.07 -9.24 21.49
C ASN A 24 -3.54 -9.06 21.91
N SER A 25 -4.29 -8.29 21.13
CA SER A 25 -5.67 -7.89 21.46
C SER A 25 -6.71 -8.44 20.50
N LEU A 26 -6.27 -9.10 19.43
CA LEU A 26 -7.14 -9.71 18.44
C LEU A 26 -7.66 -11.07 18.93
N THR A 27 -8.95 -11.28 18.72
CA THR A 27 -9.61 -12.58 18.94
C THR A 27 -10.39 -12.96 17.71
N LEU A 28 -10.33 -14.24 17.33
CA LEU A 28 -11.14 -14.76 16.25
C LEU A 28 -12.56 -15.04 16.76
N ASN A 29 -13.55 -14.38 16.13
CA ASN A 29 -14.96 -14.61 16.40
C ASN A 29 -15.60 -15.31 15.19
N GLU A 30 -16.07 -16.52 15.36
CA GLU A 30 -16.70 -17.34 14.30
C GLU A 30 -18.15 -16.92 13.99
N ALA A 31 -18.74 -16.05 14.82
CA ALA A 31 -20.13 -15.61 14.70
C ALA A 31 -20.24 -14.08 14.88
N ALA A 32 -19.27 -13.33 14.39
CA ALA A 32 -19.33 -11.86 14.38
C ALA A 32 -20.50 -11.37 13.51
N PRO A 33 -21.13 -10.24 13.84
CA PRO A 33 -22.16 -9.65 12.98
C PRO A 33 -21.61 -9.34 11.58
N ARG A 34 -22.34 -9.71 10.53
CA ARG A 34 -22.07 -9.28 9.16
C ARG A 34 -22.37 -7.78 9.03
N PRO A 35 -21.67 -7.06 8.17
CA PRO A 35 -22.06 -5.69 7.83
C PRO A 35 -23.47 -5.70 7.24
N PRO A 36 -24.36 -4.77 7.65
CA PRO A 36 -25.72 -4.69 7.13
C PRO A 36 -25.69 -4.48 5.62
N TRP A 37 -26.56 -5.22 4.91
CA TRP A 37 -26.70 -5.11 3.46
C TRP A 37 -28.18 -5.11 3.03
N PRO A 38 -28.66 -4.17 2.21
CA PRO A 38 -27.94 -2.94 1.76
C PRO A 38 -27.51 -2.07 2.94
N PRO A 39 -26.41 -1.29 2.80
CA PRO A 39 -25.91 -0.48 3.91
C PRO A 39 -26.93 0.58 4.33
N THR A 40 -27.15 0.65 5.64
CA THR A 40 -28.09 1.62 6.24
C THR A 40 -27.50 3.02 6.40
N THR A 41 -26.16 3.11 6.42
CA THR A 41 -25.43 4.38 6.50
C THR A 41 -24.88 4.74 5.14
N THR A 42 -25.25 5.93 4.65
CA THR A 42 -24.68 6.47 3.42
C THR A 42 -23.27 6.99 3.66
N THR A 43 -22.33 6.60 2.77
CA THR A 43 -21.02 7.25 2.66
C THR A 43 -21.15 8.59 1.94
N LYS A 44 -20.02 9.32 1.79
CA LYS A 44 -19.92 10.50 0.91
C LYS A 44 -20.44 10.23 -0.51
N HIS A 45 -20.37 8.98 -0.96
CA HIS A 45 -20.72 8.52 -2.32
C HIS A 45 -22.11 7.86 -2.40
N GLY A 46 -22.82 7.71 -1.27
CA GLY A 46 -24.11 7.05 -1.19
C GLY A 46 -24.06 5.52 -1.26
N SER A 47 -25.14 4.85 -0.85
CA SER A 47 -25.23 3.38 -0.85
C SER A 47 -25.21 2.77 -2.26
N SER A 48 -25.56 3.54 -3.31
CA SER A 48 -25.54 3.12 -4.71
C SER A 48 -24.12 2.89 -5.27
N ASN A 49 -23.08 3.37 -4.60
CA ASN A 49 -21.67 3.20 -4.96
C ASN A 49 -20.96 2.09 -4.17
N GLN A 50 -21.70 1.32 -3.38
CA GLN A 50 -21.14 0.31 -2.51
C GLN A 50 -21.46 -1.10 -3.00
N VAL A 51 -20.53 -2.02 -2.77
CA VAL A 51 -20.69 -3.45 -3.02
C VAL A 51 -20.38 -4.26 -1.78
N LEU A 52 -21.07 -5.39 -1.61
CA LEU A 52 -20.71 -6.37 -0.59
C LEU A 52 -19.70 -7.35 -1.18
N VAL A 53 -18.56 -7.48 -0.54
CA VAL A 53 -17.48 -8.40 -0.97
C VAL A 53 -17.30 -9.49 0.08
N LYS A 54 -17.22 -10.75 -0.38
CA LYS A 54 -16.72 -11.88 0.41
C LYS A 54 -15.21 -11.86 0.31
N VAL A 55 -14.53 -11.57 1.43
CA VAL A 55 -13.07 -11.46 1.51
C VAL A 55 -12.43 -12.84 1.60
N HIS A 56 -11.41 -13.07 0.81
CA HIS A 56 -10.58 -14.28 0.84
C HIS A 56 -9.23 -14.01 1.49
N PHE A 57 -8.59 -12.90 1.13
CA PHE A 57 -7.30 -12.48 1.69
C PHE A 57 -7.33 -11.01 2.06
N ALA A 58 -6.62 -10.68 3.13
CA ALA A 58 -6.35 -9.33 3.56
C ALA A 58 -4.85 -9.10 3.61
N SER A 59 -4.38 -7.94 3.18
CA SER A 59 -2.97 -7.57 3.23
C SER A 59 -2.75 -6.42 4.19
N LEU A 60 -1.82 -6.59 5.12
CA LEU A 60 -1.61 -5.67 6.22
C LEU A 60 -0.68 -4.50 5.84
N ASN A 61 -0.95 -3.35 6.43
CA ASN A 61 -0.17 -2.12 6.31
C ASN A 61 0.10 -1.51 7.70
N PRO A 62 1.17 -0.70 7.84
CA PRO A 62 1.44 -0.03 9.12
C PRO A 62 0.29 0.83 9.65
N VAL A 63 -0.56 1.38 8.79
CA VAL A 63 -1.72 2.18 9.20
C VAL A 63 -2.75 1.34 9.97
N ASP A 64 -2.88 0.05 9.68
CA ASP A 64 -3.87 -0.84 10.30
C ASP A 64 -3.62 -1.01 11.81
N TYR A 65 -2.36 -1.04 12.25
CA TYR A 65 -2.04 -1.10 13.68
C TYR A 65 -1.81 0.28 14.31
N LYS A 66 -1.25 1.25 13.56
CA LYS A 66 -0.93 2.57 14.12
C LYS A 66 -2.15 3.29 14.66
N ILE A 67 -3.30 3.19 13.98
CA ILE A 67 -4.56 3.80 14.43
C ILE A 67 -5.08 3.05 15.66
N ALA A 68 -5.10 1.73 15.62
CA ALA A 68 -5.57 0.92 16.74
C ALA A 68 -4.70 1.12 18.01
N ASP A 69 -3.36 1.22 17.83
CA ASP A 69 -2.41 1.42 18.93
C ASP A 69 -2.49 2.83 19.57
N LEU A 70 -3.24 3.79 18.99
CA LEU A 70 -3.57 5.08 19.66
C LEU A 70 -4.48 4.90 20.90
N GLY A 71 -4.96 3.71 21.17
CA GLY A 71 -5.73 3.36 22.39
C GLY A 71 -7.05 4.14 22.49
N LEU A 72 -7.22 4.93 23.54
CA LEU A 72 -8.47 5.70 23.74
C LEU A 72 -8.74 6.73 22.66
N LEU A 73 -7.70 7.32 22.07
CA LEU A 73 -7.86 8.28 20.96
C LEU A 73 -8.39 7.60 19.69
N ALA A 74 -8.06 6.33 19.48
CA ALA A 74 -8.61 5.55 18.37
C ALA A 74 -10.14 5.42 18.43
N ARG A 75 -10.75 5.43 19.63
CA ARG A 75 -12.21 5.32 19.81
C ARG A 75 -13.00 6.49 19.24
N ALA A 76 -12.37 7.64 19.06
CA ALA A 76 -12.99 8.77 18.36
C ALA A 76 -13.07 8.52 16.84
N MET A 77 -12.28 7.60 16.32
CA MET A 77 -12.19 7.29 14.89
C MET A 77 -12.80 5.93 14.54
N VAL A 78 -12.75 4.95 15.45
CA VAL A 78 -13.15 3.56 15.21
C VAL A 78 -14.06 3.07 16.34
N SER A 79 -15.29 2.70 15.99
CA SER A 79 -16.23 2.07 16.90
C SER A 79 -15.83 0.63 17.16
N VAL A 80 -15.80 0.19 18.42
CA VAL A 80 -15.47 -1.18 18.83
C VAL A 80 -16.72 -1.95 19.26
N PRO A 81 -16.82 -3.27 19.07
CA PRO A 81 -15.79 -4.17 18.53
C PRO A 81 -15.49 -3.89 17.05
N ALA A 82 -14.23 -3.93 16.65
CA ALA A 82 -13.79 -3.62 15.29
C ALA A 82 -12.87 -4.70 14.74
N SER A 83 -12.96 -4.91 13.43
CA SER A 83 -12.00 -5.71 12.67
C SER A 83 -11.00 -4.76 12.01
N PRO A 84 -9.67 -4.98 12.14
CA PRO A 84 -8.69 -4.14 11.45
C PRO A 84 -8.52 -4.54 9.99
N GLY A 85 -7.62 -3.83 9.30
CA GLY A 85 -7.25 -4.09 7.91
C GLY A 85 -8.03 -3.25 6.90
N LEU A 86 -7.30 -2.76 5.91
CA LEU A 86 -7.85 -1.94 4.82
C LEU A 86 -7.86 -2.70 3.50
N ASP A 87 -6.76 -3.39 3.17
CA ASP A 87 -6.57 -4.04 1.87
C ASP A 87 -7.16 -5.43 1.86
N PHE A 88 -7.87 -5.75 0.80
CA PHE A 88 -8.52 -7.04 0.64
C PHE A 88 -8.52 -7.51 -0.81
N SER A 89 -8.76 -8.80 -0.99
CA SER A 89 -9.23 -9.40 -2.24
C SER A 89 -10.31 -10.44 -1.95
N GLY A 90 -11.19 -10.64 -2.91
CA GLY A 90 -12.30 -11.55 -2.72
C GLY A 90 -13.22 -11.62 -3.94
N THR A 91 -14.48 -11.95 -3.68
CA THR A 91 -15.53 -12.03 -4.71
C THR A 91 -16.71 -11.15 -4.36
N ILE A 92 -17.32 -10.51 -5.34
CA ILE A 92 -18.54 -9.73 -5.13
C ILE A 92 -19.67 -10.68 -4.69
N ALA A 93 -20.17 -10.46 -3.48
CA ALA A 93 -21.28 -11.24 -2.92
C ALA A 93 -22.64 -10.62 -3.23
N SER A 94 -22.71 -9.28 -3.33
CA SER A 94 -23.96 -8.60 -3.72
C SER A 94 -23.66 -7.19 -4.24
N LEU A 95 -24.51 -6.75 -5.16
CA LEU A 95 -24.54 -5.40 -5.72
C LEU A 95 -25.71 -4.60 -5.13
N PRO A 96 -25.63 -3.25 -5.09
CA PRO A 96 -26.76 -2.44 -4.63
C PRO A 96 -27.95 -2.59 -5.57
N PRO A 97 -29.20 -2.51 -5.07
CA PRO A 97 -30.40 -2.63 -5.91
C PRO A 97 -30.47 -1.59 -7.03
N ASN A 98 -29.95 -0.41 -6.80
CA ASN A 98 -29.88 0.70 -7.75
C ASN A 98 -28.43 1.19 -7.81
N PRO A 99 -27.56 0.57 -8.63
CA PRO A 99 -26.17 0.97 -8.75
C PRO A 99 -26.04 2.37 -9.35
N SER A 100 -25.04 3.12 -8.92
CA SER A 100 -24.68 4.38 -9.58
C SER A 100 -24.29 4.15 -11.05
N ALA A 101 -24.33 5.19 -11.88
CA ALA A 101 -23.88 5.09 -13.26
C ALA A 101 -22.41 4.63 -13.36
N ALA A 102 -21.53 5.07 -12.46
CA ALA A 102 -20.15 4.66 -12.41
C ALA A 102 -20.02 3.15 -12.16
N LEU A 103 -20.69 2.64 -11.14
CA LEU A 103 -20.67 1.20 -10.80
C LEU A 103 -21.30 0.34 -11.89
N ALA A 104 -22.40 0.82 -12.52
CA ALA A 104 -23.07 0.13 -13.61
C ALA A 104 -22.21 0.07 -14.88
N ASN A 105 -21.52 1.15 -15.23
CA ASN A 105 -20.65 1.21 -16.42
C ASN A 105 -19.44 0.28 -16.35
N GLU A 106 -18.93 0.00 -15.15
CA GLU A 106 -17.84 -0.98 -14.96
C GLU A 106 -18.31 -2.45 -15.16
N GLY A 107 -19.61 -2.67 -15.23
CA GLY A 107 -20.18 -4.00 -15.47
C GLY A 107 -19.82 -5.02 -14.39
N PHE A 108 -19.70 -4.59 -13.12
CA PHE A 108 -19.49 -5.51 -12.01
C PHE A 108 -20.66 -6.50 -11.90
N GLN A 109 -20.33 -7.77 -11.60
CA GLN A 109 -21.29 -8.84 -11.41
C GLN A 109 -21.04 -9.58 -10.09
N VAL A 110 -22.07 -10.19 -9.54
CA VAL A 110 -21.92 -11.13 -8.42
C VAL A 110 -21.03 -12.28 -8.85
N GLY A 111 -20.03 -12.61 -8.03
CA GLY A 111 -19.01 -13.61 -8.35
C GLY A 111 -17.73 -13.04 -8.96
N ASP A 112 -17.72 -11.80 -9.45
CA ASP A 112 -16.50 -11.16 -9.96
C ASP A 112 -15.40 -11.18 -8.89
N ARG A 113 -14.19 -11.55 -9.31
CA ARG A 113 -12.99 -11.46 -8.49
C ARG A 113 -12.50 -10.01 -8.43
N VAL A 114 -12.37 -9.50 -7.24
CA VAL A 114 -12.01 -8.09 -6.99
C VAL A 114 -10.93 -7.97 -5.94
N PHE A 115 -10.23 -6.86 -5.97
CA PHE A 115 -9.38 -6.39 -4.89
C PHE A 115 -9.66 -4.92 -4.61
N GLY A 116 -9.25 -4.47 -3.45
CA GLY A 116 -9.48 -3.07 -3.11
C GLY A 116 -8.91 -2.67 -1.77
N ARG A 117 -9.27 -1.44 -1.42
CA ARG A 117 -8.94 -0.81 -0.16
C ARG A 117 -10.17 -0.14 0.42
N LEU A 118 -10.45 -0.45 1.67
CA LEU A 118 -11.51 0.22 2.43
C LEU A 118 -11.12 1.67 2.73
N ASP A 119 -12.11 2.51 2.99
CA ASP A 119 -11.86 3.84 3.54
C ASP A 119 -11.24 3.72 4.94
N PRO A 120 -10.23 4.56 5.30
CA PRO A 120 -9.58 4.51 6.61
C PRO A 120 -10.50 4.71 7.82
N THR A 121 -11.72 5.17 7.62
CA THR A 121 -12.76 5.27 8.65
C THR A 121 -13.58 3.99 8.77
N ARG A 122 -13.38 3.01 7.90
CA ARG A 122 -14.16 1.78 7.79
C ARG A 122 -13.26 0.56 7.64
N PHE A 123 -12.44 0.31 8.63
CA PHE A 123 -11.66 -0.93 8.70
C PHE A 123 -12.57 -2.16 8.70
N GLY A 124 -12.01 -3.31 8.35
CA GLY A 124 -12.76 -4.56 8.43
C GLY A 124 -12.25 -5.68 7.52
N ALA A 125 -11.14 -5.48 6.81
CA ALA A 125 -10.64 -6.46 5.85
C ALA A 125 -10.28 -7.84 6.46
N LEU A 126 -10.13 -7.93 7.78
CA LEU A 126 -9.95 -9.19 8.50
C LEU A 126 -11.28 -9.87 8.91
N GLY A 127 -12.40 -9.46 8.32
CA GLY A 127 -13.71 -10.11 8.38
C GLY A 127 -14.08 -10.73 7.03
N GLU A 128 -14.88 -11.83 7.04
CA GLU A 128 -15.29 -12.54 5.82
C GLU A 128 -16.12 -11.69 4.86
N TYR A 129 -16.75 -10.63 5.32
CA TYR A 129 -17.53 -9.73 4.48
C TYR A 129 -17.22 -8.28 4.80
N VAL A 130 -17.07 -7.48 3.74
CA VAL A 130 -16.88 -6.03 3.83
C VAL A 130 -17.80 -5.31 2.85
N VAL A 131 -18.19 -4.09 3.21
CA VAL A 131 -18.83 -3.15 2.30
C VAL A 131 -17.74 -2.23 1.75
N ALA A 132 -17.47 -2.32 0.45
CA ALA A 132 -16.46 -1.55 -0.24
C ALA A 132 -17.08 -0.47 -1.13
N ASP A 133 -16.49 0.72 -1.14
CA ASP A 133 -16.86 1.78 -2.06
C ASP A 133 -16.20 1.55 -3.43
N TYR A 134 -16.89 1.93 -4.50
CA TYR A 134 -16.43 1.82 -5.89
C TYR A 134 -15.03 2.43 -6.10
N GLU A 135 -14.77 3.59 -5.53
CA GLU A 135 -13.49 4.29 -5.67
C GLU A 135 -12.29 3.48 -5.13
N GLY A 136 -12.56 2.60 -4.17
CA GLY A 136 -11.55 1.72 -3.56
C GLY A 136 -11.54 0.30 -4.09
N LEU A 137 -12.15 0.03 -5.26
CA LEU A 137 -12.36 -1.32 -5.78
C LEU A 137 -11.93 -1.43 -7.24
N ALA A 138 -11.35 -2.58 -7.64
CA ALA A 138 -11.14 -2.93 -9.05
C ALA A 138 -11.29 -4.44 -9.28
N LYS A 139 -11.64 -4.82 -10.50
CA LYS A 139 -11.64 -6.23 -10.93
C LYS A 139 -10.23 -6.77 -11.02
N ILE A 140 -10.07 -8.04 -10.67
CA ILE A 140 -8.86 -8.80 -10.98
C ILE A 140 -9.04 -9.33 -12.40
N PRO A 141 -8.16 -8.94 -13.36
CA PRO A 141 -8.25 -9.43 -14.72
C PRO A 141 -8.19 -10.96 -14.76
N GLU A 142 -9.00 -11.56 -15.63
CA GLU A 142 -8.90 -12.97 -15.91
C GLU A 142 -7.55 -13.31 -16.52
N LYS A 143 -7.02 -14.50 -16.19
CA LYS A 143 -5.77 -14.95 -16.79
C LYS A 143 -5.94 -15.06 -18.29
N GLY A 144 -5.18 -14.28 -19.05
CA GLY A 144 -5.01 -14.58 -20.48
C GLY A 144 -4.37 -15.96 -20.66
N ALA A 145 -4.75 -16.67 -21.71
CA ALA A 145 -4.31 -18.05 -21.99
C ALA A 145 -2.78 -18.27 -22.03
N SER A 146 -1.99 -17.18 -22.02
CA SER A 146 -0.52 -17.19 -22.13
C SER A 146 0.22 -16.92 -20.82
N SER A 147 -0.44 -16.59 -19.70
CA SER A 147 0.24 -16.25 -18.46
C SER A 147 0.33 -17.44 -17.48
N SER A 148 1.51 -18.04 -17.39
CA SER A 148 1.85 -19.09 -16.40
C SER A 148 2.12 -18.52 -14.97
N SER A 149 1.95 -17.20 -14.76
CA SER A 149 2.33 -16.58 -13.50
C SER A 149 1.23 -16.66 -12.44
N SER A 150 1.60 -16.97 -11.20
CA SER A 150 0.77 -16.94 -9.99
C SER A 150 0.24 -15.53 -9.65
N SER A 151 0.72 -14.49 -10.37
CA SER A 151 0.46 -13.07 -10.11
C SER A 151 -1.02 -12.64 -10.14
N SER A 152 -1.92 -13.39 -10.79
CA SER A 152 -3.36 -13.12 -10.80
C SER A 152 -4.14 -13.82 -9.68
N SER A 153 -3.45 -14.32 -8.65
CA SER A 153 -4.11 -14.92 -7.49
C SER A 153 -4.77 -13.84 -6.62
N LEU A 154 -5.84 -14.23 -5.91
CA LEU A 154 -6.48 -13.35 -4.93
C LEU A 154 -5.50 -12.86 -3.86
N GLU A 155 -4.59 -13.73 -3.46
CA GLU A 155 -3.54 -13.45 -2.49
C GLU A 155 -2.68 -12.26 -2.92
N HIS A 156 -2.09 -12.32 -4.13
CA HIS A 156 -1.25 -11.25 -4.66
C HIS A 156 -2.04 -9.96 -4.93
N ALA A 157 -3.27 -10.08 -5.42
CA ALA A 157 -4.13 -8.93 -5.68
C ALA A 157 -4.49 -8.17 -4.39
N SER A 158 -4.63 -8.85 -3.24
CA SER A 158 -4.88 -8.21 -1.95
C SER A 158 -3.81 -7.17 -1.58
N CYS A 159 -2.59 -7.31 -2.12
CA CYS A 159 -1.44 -6.46 -1.81
C CYS A 159 -1.47 -5.09 -2.52
N LEU A 160 -2.33 -4.92 -3.55
CA LEU A 160 -2.29 -3.73 -4.41
C LEU A 160 -2.98 -2.50 -3.79
N GLY A 161 -3.96 -2.71 -2.91
CA GLY A 161 -4.84 -1.66 -2.40
C GLY A 161 -4.12 -0.43 -1.86
N THR A 162 -3.41 -0.53 -0.75
CA THR A 162 -2.69 0.60 -0.14
C THR A 162 -1.30 0.78 -0.74
N ALA A 163 -0.50 -0.27 -0.75
CA ALA A 163 0.94 -0.14 -1.02
C ALA A 163 1.24 0.21 -2.49
N ALA A 164 0.61 -0.47 -3.45
CA ALA A 164 0.83 -0.18 -4.86
C ALA A 164 0.19 1.14 -5.29
N ALA A 165 -1.04 1.44 -4.81
CA ALA A 165 -1.68 2.73 -5.10
C ALA A 165 -0.90 3.90 -4.48
N THR A 166 -0.34 3.74 -3.27
CA THR A 166 0.59 4.73 -2.69
C THR A 166 1.79 4.97 -3.61
N ALA A 167 2.42 3.91 -4.08
CA ALA A 167 3.55 4.02 -5.00
C ALA A 167 3.17 4.74 -6.29
N LEU A 168 2.03 4.41 -6.90
CA LEU A 168 1.54 5.06 -8.11
C LEU A 168 1.24 6.55 -7.88
N GLN A 169 0.58 6.91 -6.78
CA GLN A 169 0.26 8.30 -6.44
C GLN A 169 1.48 9.13 -6.05
N CYS A 170 2.56 8.49 -5.54
CA CYS A 170 3.82 9.17 -5.32
C CYS A 170 4.56 9.45 -6.63
N ILE A 171 4.57 8.48 -7.55
CA ILE A 171 5.47 8.51 -8.71
C ILE A 171 4.78 9.13 -9.91
N GLY A 172 3.58 8.65 -10.27
CA GLY A 172 2.89 9.03 -11.50
C GLY A 172 2.79 10.55 -11.74
N PRO A 173 2.32 11.36 -10.78
CA PRO A 173 2.20 12.80 -10.95
C PRO A 173 3.53 13.57 -10.99
N ASN A 174 4.65 12.93 -10.63
CA ASN A 174 5.94 13.58 -10.41
C ASN A 174 7.03 13.14 -11.39
N VAL A 175 6.67 12.33 -12.38
CA VAL A 175 7.58 11.89 -13.46
C VAL A 175 6.90 12.03 -14.82
N ARG A 176 7.69 12.13 -15.87
CA ARG A 176 7.23 12.11 -17.27
C ARG A 176 7.35 10.68 -17.79
N GLU A 177 6.21 10.07 -18.11
CA GLU A 177 6.18 8.70 -18.61
C GLU A 177 7.05 8.53 -19.86
N GLY A 178 7.93 7.55 -19.87
CA GLY A 178 8.85 7.26 -20.96
C GLY A 178 10.07 8.18 -21.10
N ALA A 179 10.22 9.23 -20.27
CA ALA A 179 11.30 10.21 -20.40
C ALA A 179 12.63 9.80 -19.72
N GLY A 180 12.66 8.64 -19.07
CA GLY A 180 13.84 8.19 -18.33
C GLY A 180 14.16 9.09 -17.13
N ASP A 181 13.13 9.66 -16.48
CA ASP A 181 13.31 10.44 -15.27
C ASP A 181 13.93 9.59 -14.16
N ARG A 182 14.82 10.19 -13.36
CA ARG A 182 15.52 9.46 -12.28
C ARG A 182 14.73 9.56 -10.99
N VAL A 183 14.43 8.41 -10.40
CA VAL A 183 13.67 8.27 -9.15
C VAL A 183 14.52 7.57 -8.10
N PHE A 184 14.56 8.12 -6.88
CA PHE A 184 15.12 7.44 -5.72
C PHE A 184 14.03 6.97 -4.79
N ILE A 185 14.09 5.69 -4.38
CA ILE A 185 13.13 5.06 -3.48
C ILE A 185 13.84 4.62 -2.20
N ASN A 186 13.64 5.37 -1.12
CA ASN A 186 14.12 5.00 0.20
C ASN A 186 13.25 3.88 0.79
N GLY A 187 13.88 2.78 1.23
CA GLY A 187 13.19 1.60 1.75
C GLY A 187 12.59 0.71 0.66
N GLY A 188 13.36 0.43 -0.39
CA GLY A 188 12.95 -0.31 -1.60
C GLY A 188 12.43 -1.74 -1.36
N SER A 189 12.82 -2.40 -0.27
CA SER A 189 12.41 -3.79 0.03
C SER A 189 11.12 -3.91 0.85
N GLY A 190 10.57 -2.81 1.35
CA GLY A 190 9.30 -2.80 2.09
C GLY A 190 8.06 -2.85 1.18
N GLY A 191 6.86 -2.93 1.77
CA GLY A 191 5.62 -3.06 1.02
C GLY A 191 5.45 -2.03 -0.09
N THR A 192 5.50 -0.74 0.24
CA THR A 192 5.39 0.34 -0.77
C THR A 192 6.63 0.41 -1.67
N GLY A 193 7.82 0.13 -1.12
CA GLY A 193 9.08 0.22 -1.87
C GLY A 193 9.18 -0.80 -3.00
N THR A 194 8.76 -2.06 -2.77
CA THR A 194 8.76 -3.11 -3.80
C THR A 194 7.84 -2.76 -4.98
N PHE A 195 6.69 -2.16 -4.71
CA PHE A 195 5.83 -1.62 -5.76
C PHE A 195 6.39 -0.35 -6.36
N GLY A 196 7.02 0.52 -5.56
CA GLY A 196 7.62 1.76 -6.05
C GLY A 196 8.67 1.53 -7.13
N ILE A 197 9.57 0.55 -6.93
CA ILE A 197 10.55 0.17 -7.96
C ILE A 197 9.85 -0.24 -9.24
N GLN A 198 8.88 -1.15 -9.17
CA GLN A 198 8.18 -1.69 -10.34
C GLN A 198 7.30 -0.65 -11.05
N VAL A 199 6.58 0.18 -10.30
CA VAL A 199 5.78 1.30 -10.84
C VAL A 199 6.67 2.31 -11.55
N ALA A 200 7.80 2.69 -10.97
CA ALA A 200 8.74 3.60 -11.63
C ALA A 200 9.29 2.98 -12.91
N LYS A 201 9.65 1.69 -12.91
CA LYS A 201 10.07 0.98 -14.13
C LYS A 201 8.96 0.90 -15.18
N ALA A 202 7.72 0.62 -14.78
CA ALA A 202 6.56 0.60 -15.69
C ALA A 202 6.29 1.96 -16.33
N LEU A 203 6.67 3.06 -15.65
CA LEU A 203 6.61 4.43 -16.17
C LEU A 203 7.87 4.84 -16.96
N GLY A 204 8.82 3.92 -17.18
CA GLY A 204 10.04 4.18 -17.96
C GLY A 204 11.11 4.96 -17.21
N CYS A 205 11.09 4.97 -15.87
CA CYS A 205 12.08 5.68 -15.06
C CYS A 205 13.38 4.89 -14.90
N TRP A 206 14.48 5.60 -14.65
CA TRP A 206 15.68 5.06 -14.05
C TRP A 206 15.54 5.10 -12.53
N VAL A 207 15.85 3.99 -11.84
CA VAL A 207 15.51 3.80 -10.43
C VAL A 207 16.73 3.48 -9.59
N ALA A 208 17.01 4.31 -8.58
CA ALA A 208 17.84 3.96 -7.45
C ALA A 208 16.97 3.60 -6.25
N ALA A 209 17.36 2.58 -5.48
CA ALA A 209 16.62 2.19 -4.29
C ALA A 209 17.57 1.89 -3.12
N SER A 210 17.18 2.23 -1.88
CA SER A 210 17.92 1.82 -0.70
C SER A 210 17.26 0.64 0.00
N CYS A 211 18.06 -0.29 0.49
CA CYS A 211 17.62 -1.40 1.34
C CYS A 211 18.74 -1.88 2.25
N SER A 212 18.48 -2.89 3.09
CA SER A 212 19.53 -3.58 3.84
C SER A 212 20.22 -4.63 2.96
N THR A 213 21.44 -5.04 3.34
CA THR A 213 22.28 -6.02 2.63
C THR A 213 21.49 -7.26 2.17
N ALA A 214 20.68 -7.84 3.05
CA ALA A 214 19.89 -9.04 2.77
C ALA A 214 18.83 -8.88 1.66
N ASN A 215 18.51 -7.63 1.28
CA ASN A 215 17.44 -7.31 0.33
C ASN A 215 17.96 -6.70 -0.98
N VAL A 216 19.29 -6.63 -1.17
CA VAL A 216 19.90 -6.04 -2.37
C VAL A 216 19.43 -6.76 -3.62
N GLU A 217 19.50 -8.08 -3.64
CA GLU A 217 19.10 -8.89 -4.80
C GLU A 217 17.60 -8.79 -5.08
N LEU A 218 16.77 -8.70 -4.04
CA LEU A 218 15.34 -8.44 -4.22
C LEU A 218 15.10 -7.11 -4.96
N CYS A 219 15.72 -6.02 -4.52
CA CYS A 219 15.53 -4.72 -5.17
C CYS A 219 16.03 -4.74 -6.62
N ARG A 220 17.15 -5.42 -6.91
CA ARG A 220 17.66 -5.62 -8.28
C ARG A 220 16.69 -6.42 -9.13
N SER A 221 16.17 -7.53 -8.63
CA SER A 221 15.23 -8.39 -9.37
C SER A 221 13.91 -7.70 -9.69
N LEU A 222 13.55 -6.65 -8.93
CA LEU A 222 12.38 -5.79 -9.19
C LEU A 222 12.66 -4.68 -10.22
N GLY A 223 13.90 -4.55 -10.67
CA GLY A 223 14.29 -3.63 -11.73
C GLY A 223 14.98 -2.34 -11.25
N ALA A 224 15.45 -2.27 -9.99
CA ALA A 224 16.27 -1.15 -9.57
C ALA A 224 17.61 -1.15 -10.32
N ASP A 225 17.93 -0.03 -10.99
CA ASP A 225 19.18 0.14 -11.76
C ASP A 225 20.38 0.27 -10.82
N VAL A 226 20.18 0.93 -9.66
CA VAL A 226 21.17 1.01 -8.58
C VAL A 226 20.51 0.68 -7.25
N VAL A 227 21.20 -0.15 -6.45
CA VAL A 227 20.75 -0.46 -5.08
C VAL A 227 21.81 -0.01 -4.09
N VAL A 228 21.42 0.84 -3.16
CA VAL A 228 22.25 1.38 -2.09
C VAL A 228 22.00 0.57 -0.81
N ASP A 229 23.01 -0.17 -0.37
CA ASP A 229 22.97 -0.88 0.90
C ASP A 229 23.27 0.09 2.06
N TYR A 230 22.23 0.56 2.74
CA TYR A 230 22.37 1.52 3.84
C TYR A 230 23.11 0.97 5.08
N LYS A 231 23.42 -0.33 5.11
CA LYS A 231 24.22 -0.94 6.18
C LYS A 231 25.72 -0.71 5.98
N THR A 232 26.15 -0.55 4.74
CA THR A 232 27.56 -0.46 4.34
C THR A 232 27.90 0.84 3.61
N GLN A 233 26.90 1.59 3.14
CA GLN A 233 27.07 2.81 2.35
C GLN A 233 26.31 4.00 2.96
N ASP A 234 26.86 5.20 2.82
CA ASP A 234 26.14 6.44 3.08
C ASP A 234 25.21 6.75 1.90
N VAL A 235 23.91 6.65 2.13
CA VAL A 235 22.89 6.86 1.10
C VAL A 235 23.00 8.23 0.46
N SER A 236 23.19 9.29 1.26
CA SER A 236 23.26 10.66 0.75
C SER A 236 24.53 10.89 -0.07
N ALA A 237 25.67 10.28 0.32
CA ALA A 237 26.91 10.34 -0.43
C ALA A 237 26.76 9.68 -1.81
N VAL A 238 26.21 8.44 -1.84
CA VAL A 238 25.96 7.73 -3.09
C VAL A 238 25.01 8.52 -4.02
N LEU A 239 23.95 9.11 -3.48
CA LEU A 239 23.02 9.92 -4.28
C LEU A 239 23.70 11.17 -4.88
N ARG A 240 24.62 11.82 -4.15
CA ARG A 240 25.42 12.94 -4.69
C ARG A 240 26.34 12.48 -5.82
N GLU A 241 27.03 11.35 -5.64
CA GLU A 241 27.89 10.75 -6.67
C GLU A 241 27.09 10.41 -7.92
N LEU A 242 25.93 9.76 -7.77
CA LEU A 242 25.04 9.45 -8.90
C LEU A 242 24.52 10.70 -9.62
N ALA A 243 24.25 11.77 -8.88
CA ALA A 243 23.77 13.03 -9.47
C ALA A 243 24.90 13.82 -10.17
N ALA A 244 26.15 13.64 -9.74
CA ALA A 244 27.32 14.28 -10.30
C ALA A 244 27.95 13.48 -11.46
N ALA A 245 27.66 12.17 -11.55
CA ALA A 245 28.22 11.31 -12.60
C ALA A 245 27.78 11.82 -13.97
N LYS A 246 28.76 12.06 -14.84
CA LYS A 246 28.51 12.45 -16.23
C LYS A 246 27.91 11.27 -17.00
N ASP A 247 26.95 11.54 -17.86
CA ASP A 247 26.51 10.57 -18.84
C ASP A 247 27.65 10.25 -19.82
N ASP A 248 27.68 9.06 -20.38
CA ASP A 248 28.69 8.62 -21.36
C ASP A 248 28.78 9.56 -22.59
N GLY A 249 27.83 10.48 -22.76
CA GLY A 249 27.80 11.53 -23.77
C GLY A 249 28.43 12.87 -23.34
N GLY A 250 29.04 12.97 -22.14
CA GLY A 250 29.77 14.18 -21.69
C GLY A 250 28.87 15.31 -21.16
N GLY A 251 27.58 15.07 -20.95
CA GLY A 251 26.64 16.00 -20.30
C GLY A 251 26.87 16.11 -18.79
N ASP A 252 26.40 17.22 -18.18
CA ASP A 252 26.34 17.36 -16.73
C ASP A 252 25.46 16.28 -16.12
N GLY A 253 25.85 15.77 -14.93
CA GLY A 253 25.17 14.71 -14.26
C GLY A 253 23.65 14.96 -14.09
N LYS A 254 22.83 13.97 -14.41
CA LYS A 254 21.37 14.09 -14.33
C LYS A 254 20.90 13.92 -12.89
N LYS A 255 20.33 14.95 -12.31
CA LYS A 255 19.74 14.90 -10.96
C LYS A 255 18.46 14.06 -10.91
N PHE A 256 18.03 13.69 -9.70
CA PHE A 256 16.77 12.99 -9.51
C PHE A 256 15.59 13.93 -9.70
N ALA A 257 14.57 13.48 -10.41
CA ALA A 257 13.29 14.19 -10.54
C ALA A 257 12.42 13.97 -9.30
N LEU A 258 12.57 12.80 -8.66
CA LEU A 258 11.72 12.41 -7.54
C LEU A 258 12.52 11.62 -6.50
N VAL A 259 12.22 11.91 -5.23
CA VAL A 259 12.58 11.07 -4.07
C VAL A 259 11.30 10.62 -3.40
N VAL A 260 11.14 9.32 -3.21
CA VAL A 260 10.05 8.71 -2.43
C VAL A 260 10.64 8.16 -1.14
N ASP A 261 10.26 8.73 -0.01
CA ASP A 261 10.75 8.31 1.30
C ASP A 261 9.69 7.48 2.05
N ASN A 262 9.85 6.15 2.00
CA ASN A 262 8.95 5.21 2.68
C ASN A 262 9.35 4.99 4.16
N VAL A 263 10.47 5.53 4.61
CA VAL A 263 11.01 5.30 5.97
C VAL A 263 10.77 6.50 6.88
N GLY A 264 11.00 7.71 6.39
CA GLY A 264 10.76 8.97 7.08
C GLY A 264 11.82 9.39 8.12
N SER A 265 12.51 8.43 8.75
CA SER A 265 13.46 8.68 9.83
C SER A 265 14.90 8.30 9.51
N SER A 266 15.16 7.59 8.43
CA SER A 266 16.49 7.07 8.06
C SER A 266 16.69 7.09 6.55
N PRO A 267 17.85 7.54 6.05
CA PRO A 267 18.90 8.20 6.84
C PRO A 267 18.47 9.57 7.35
N ARG A 268 19.07 9.98 8.47
CA ARG A 268 18.83 11.34 9.02
C ARG A 268 19.20 12.38 7.96
N ASP A 269 18.42 13.44 7.91
CA ASP A 269 18.65 14.59 7.02
C ASP A 269 18.63 14.28 5.51
N LEU A 270 18.06 13.12 5.09
CA LEU A 270 17.92 12.77 3.67
C LEU A 270 17.28 13.93 2.88
N TYR A 271 16.24 14.57 3.43
CA TYR A 271 15.61 15.72 2.79
C TYR A 271 16.51 16.95 2.70
N LYS A 272 17.32 17.25 3.74
CA LYS A 272 18.26 18.37 3.70
C LYS A 272 19.35 18.16 2.66
N ALA A 273 19.86 16.93 2.56
CA ALA A 273 20.83 16.54 1.54
C ALA A 273 20.26 16.56 0.12
N ALA A 274 18.93 16.56 -0.05
CA ALA A 274 18.27 16.57 -1.36
C ALA A 274 18.61 17.80 -2.21
N ASN A 275 19.10 18.90 -1.61
CA ASN A 275 19.60 20.05 -2.37
C ASN A 275 20.72 19.68 -3.35
N ASP A 276 21.50 18.66 -3.05
CA ASP A 276 22.69 18.28 -3.81
C ASP A 276 22.35 17.35 -4.99
N TYR A 277 21.38 16.45 -4.80
CA TYR A 277 21.07 15.40 -5.77
C TYR A 277 19.67 15.49 -6.41
N LEU A 278 18.72 16.20 -5.79
CA LEU A 278 17.39 16.42 -6.37
C LEU A 278 17.39 17.63 -7.29
N ASP A 279 16.72 17.51 -8.44
CA ASP A 279 16.53 18.60 -9.37
C ASP A 279 15.86 19.81 -8.68
N PRO A 280 16.16 21.08 -9.08
CA PRO A 280 15.45 22.25 -8.56
C PRO A 280 13.92 22.16 -8.68
N GLU A 281 13.41 21.59 -9.75
CA GLU A 281 11.98 21.36 -10.00
C GLU A 281 11.51 19.99 -9.45
N GLY A 282 12.44 19.17 -9.00
CA GLY A 282 12.17 17.85 -8.45
C GLY A 282 11.43 17.89 -7.12
N ARG A 283 10.82 16.76 -6.76
CA ARG A 283 9.99 16.65 -5.57
C ARG A 283 10.49 15.59 -4.60
N PHE A 284 10.41 15.92 -3.32
CA PHE A 284 10.60 14.97 -2.21
C PHE A 284 9.24 14.61 -1.64
N VAL A 285 8.83 13.35 -1.80
CA VAL A 285 7.55 12.83 -1.29
C VAL A 285 7.81 11.89 -0.13
N GLN A 286 7.33 12.25 1.05
CA GLN A 286 7.39 11.40 2.23
C GLN A 286 6.09 10.61 2.36
N VAL A 287 6.22 9.30 2.57
CA VAL A 287 5.12 8.35 2.81
C VAL A 287 5.20 7.79 4.22
N GLY A 288 6.40 7.32 4.59
CA GLY A 288 6.68 6.73 5.90
C GLY A 288 6.89 7.76 6.99
N GLY A 289 6.73 7.32 8.24
CA GLY A 289 6.96 8.13 9.44
C GLY A 289 6.30 7.48 10.64
N THR A 290 6.68 7.92 11.84
CA THR A 290 6.02 7.54 13.09
C THR A 290 5.05 8.66 13.51
N PHE A 291 4.06 8.35 14.35
CA PHE A 291 3.20 9.36 14.97
C PHE A 291 3.87 10.00 16.18
N SER A 292 5.19 10.24 16.12
CA SER A 292 5.92 10.92 17.18
C SER A 292 5.80 12.45 17.03
N LEU A 293 5.86 13.16 18.17
CA LEU A 293 5.89 14.62 18.15
C LEU A 293 7.14 15.15 17.40
N ALA A 294 8.23 14.38 17.42
CA ALA A 294 9.46 14.73 16.69
C ALA A 294 9.24 14.65 15.17
N ASP A 295 8.59 13.59 14.68
CA ASP A 295 8.30 13.44 13.25
C ASP A 295 7.25 14.45 12.76
N LEU A 296 6.25 14.75 13.60
CA LEU A 296 5.27 15.79 13.30
C LEU A 296 5.95 17.16 13.16
N ARG A 297 6.83 17.52 14.12
CA ARG A 297 7.62 18.76 14.04
C ARG A 297 8.51 18.79 12.82
N ALA A 298 9.20 17.69 12.51
CA ALA A 298 10.07 17.61 11.34
C ALA A 298 9.26 17.77 10.04
N THR A 299 8.12 17.12 9.93
CA THR A 299 7.21 17.23 8.78
C THR A 299 6.69 18.66 8.61
N LEU A 300 6.22 19.29 9.69
CA LEU A 300 5.76 20.69 9.68
C LEU A 300 6.90 21.65 9.33
N SER A 301 8.09 21.43 9.88
CA SER A 301 9.27 22.24 9.56
C SER A 301 9.62 22.15 8.07
N ARG A 302 9.64 20.94 7.51
CA ARG A 302 9.94 20.72 6.08
C ARG A 302 8.88 21.34 5.16
N ALA A 303 7.62 21.30 5.55
CA ALA A 303 6.50 21.80 4.75
C ALA A 303 6.31 23.32 4.82
N LEU A 304 6.60 23.95 5.97
CA LEU A 304 6.18 25.32 6.25
C LEU A 304 7.36 26.31 6.42
N LEU A 305 8.54 25.84 6.84
CA LEU A 305 9.65 26.75 7.14
C LEU A 305 10.53 26.96 5.90
N PRO A 306 10.99 28.21 5.67
CA PRO A 306 12.02 28.47 4.68
C PRO A 306 13.36 27.81 5.07
N GLY A 307 14.22 27.54 4.08
CA GLY A 307 15.46 26.79 4.26
C GLY A 307 16.39 27.30 5.35
N PHE A 308 16.42 28.62 5.60
CA PHE A 308 17.27 29.23 6.64
C PHE A 308 16.71 29.04 8.08
N LEU A 309 15.43 28.62 8.22
CA LEU A 309 14.79 28.31 9.51
C LEU A 309 14.62 26.78 9.73
N GLY A 310 15.37 25.95 8.98
CA GLY A 310 15.33 24.50 9.14
C GLY A 310 14.43 23.75 8.16
N GLY A 311 13.73 24.44 7.25
CA GLY A 311 13.08 23.87 6.07
C GLY A 311 14.10 23.52 4.98
N GLY A 312 13.64 22.87 3.93
CA GLY A 312 14.46 22.55 2.75
C GLY A 312 14.33 23.61 1.66
N ARG A 313 15.20 23.49 0.66
CA ARG A 313 15.14 24.32 -0.56
C ARG A 313 14.40 23.60 -1.70
N ARG A 314 14.03 22.33 -1.49
CA ARG A 314 13.35 21.49 -2.48
C ARG A 314 11.87 21.35 -2.15
N SER A 315 11.06 21.15 -3.17
CA SER A 315 9.63 20.89 -3.00
C SER A 315 9.43 19.63 -2.14
N TYR A 316 8.67 19.76 -1.07
CA TYR A 316 8.35 18.68 -0.14
C TYR A 316 6.85 18.46 -0.07
N SER A 317 6.43 17.20 -0.03
CA SER A 317 5.05 16.84 0.24
C SER A 317 4.98 15.57 1.09
N TYR A 318 3.97 15.49 1.94
CA TYR A 318 3.59 14.25 2.62
C TYR A 318 2.38 13.66 1.90
N LEU A 319 2.49 12.42 1.44
CA LEU A 319 1.39 11.79 0.72
C LEU A 319 0.30 11.30 1.68
N LEU A 320 -0.91 11.78 1.46
CA LEU A 320 -2.13 11.18 1.99
C LEU A 320 -2.82 10.44 0.85
N MET A 321 -2.67 9.12 0.83
CA MET A 321 -3.20 8.23 -0.19
C MET A 321 -4.74 8.31 -0.24
N LYS A 322 -5.31 8.38 -1.44
CA LYS A 322 -6.74 8.41 -1.72
C LYS A 322 -7.17 7.15 -2.45
N ASN A 323 -8.42 6.73 -2.24
CA ASN A 323 -9.04 5.72 -3.08
C ASN A 323 -9.39 6.37 -4.43
N ILE A 324 -8.80 5.86 -5.50
CA ILE A 324 -9.01 6.31 -6.88
C ILE A 324 -9.15 5.06 -7.73
N HIS A 325 -10.36 4.80 -8.23
CA HIS A 325 -10.68 3.62 -9.02
C HIS A 325 -9.73 3.44 -10.23
N ALA A 326 -9.47 4.51 -10.97
CA ALA A 326 -8.59 4.48 -12.14
C ALA A 326 -7.15 4.02 -11.81
N ASP A 327 -6.63 4.38 -10.62
CA ASP A 327 -5.31 3.91 -10.17
C ASP A 327 -5.31 2.40 -9.96
N LEU A 328 -6.36 1.86 -9.33
CA LEU A 328 -6.50 0.43 -9.09
C LEU A 328 -6.68 -0.35 -10.40
N VAL A 329 -7.45 0.16 -11.34
CA VAL A 329 -7.61 -0.41 -12.68
C VAL A 329 -6.27 -0.45 -13.42
N ARG A 330 -5.49 0.64 -13.38
CA ARG A 330 -4.15 0.71 -14.00
C ARG A 330 -3.21 -0.34 -13.38
N LEU A 331 -3.21 -0.46 -12.05
CA LEU A 331 -2.40 -1.45 -11.33
C LEU A 331 -2.83 -2.89 -11.65
N ALA A 332 -4.13 -3.15 -11.77
CA ALA A 332 -4.66 -4.44 -12.20
C ALA A 332 -4.17 -4.81 -13.61
N GLY A 333 -4.18 -3.85 -14.54
CA GLY A 333 -3.64 -4.01 -15.88
C GLY A 333 -2.14 -4.36 -15.86
N TRP A 334 -1.34 -3.61 -15.10
CA TRP A 334 0.10 -3.87 -14.96
C TRP A 334 0.40 -5.21 -14.28
N MET A 335 -0.45 -5.63 -13.35
CA MET A 335 -0.33 -6.97 -12.75
C MET A 335 -0.61 -8.06 -13.79
N ALA A 336 -1.63 -7.89 -14.62
CA ALA A 336 -1.96 -8.84 -15.69
C ALA A 336 -0.86 -8.91 -16.76
N GLU A 337 -0.22 -7.79 -17.07
CA GLU A 337 0.92 -7.67 -17.99
C GLU A 337 2.25 -8.18 -17.38
N GLY A 338 2.28 -8.50 -16.09
CA GLY A 338 3.49 -8.90 -15.38
C GLY A 338 4.47 -7.76 -15.09
N LYS A 339 4.09 -6.51 -15.33
CA LYS A 339 4.91 -5.32 -15.02
C LYS A 339 4.99 -5.04 -13.53
N VAL A 340 3.94 -5.41 -12.79
CA VAL A 340 3.85 -5.26 -11.34
C VAL A 340 3.45 -6.58 -10.72
N LYS A 341 4.24 -7.07 -9.77
CA LYS A 341 3.95 -8.28 -8.99
C LYS A 341 4.04 -7.98 -7.50
N ALA A 342 3.15 -8.57 -6.70
CA ALA A 342 3.26 -8.50 -5.26
C ALA A 342 4.39 -9.42 -4.77
N ILE A 343 5.19 -8.89 -3.84
CA ILE A 343 6.13 -9.68 -3.05
C ILE A 343 5.46 -9.93 -1.71
N VAL A 344 5.12 -11.17 -1.44
CA VAL A 344 4.55 -11.60 -0.16
C VAL A 344 5.68 -12.10 0.73
N ASP A 345 5.72 -11.60 1.97
CA ASP A 345 6.79 -11.95 2.92
C ASP A 345 6.66 -13.42 3.34
N GLY A 346 7.74 -14.18 3.18
CA GLY A 346 7.81 -15.59 3.53
C GLY A 346 9.23 -16.01 3.86
N ASP A 347 9.37 -17.07 4.62
CA ASP A 347 10.67 -17.63 5.02
C ASP A 347 11.25 -18.51 3.90
N GLY A 348 11.55 -17.92 2.75
CA GLY A 348 12.41 -18.55 1.74
C GLY A 348 11.74 -19.29 0.58
N ASP A 349 10.43 -19.46 0.56
CA ASP A 349 9.72 -20.05 -0.56
C ASP A 349 9.30 -18.98 -1.59
N GLU A 350 9.35 -19.34 -2.88
CA GLU A 350 8.99 -18.41 -3.98
C GLU A 350 7.54 -17.89 -3.88
N ASP A 351 6.65 -18.62 -3.20
CA ASP A 351 5.23 -18.28 -3.06
C ASP A 351 4.88 -17.41 -1.83
N GLY A 352 5.85 -17.14 -0.94
CA GLY A 352 5.60 -16.35 0.28
C GLY A 352 4.77 -17.11 1.34
N ARG A 353 4.62 -16.51 2.52
CA ARG A 353 3.83 -17.09 3.62
C ARG A 353 2.52 -16.32 3.82
N VAL A 354 1.40 -17.00 3.65
CA VAL A 354 0.10 -16.53 4.09
C VAL A 354 -0.15 -16.90 5.54
N PHE A 355 -0.48 -15.92 6.36
CA PHE A 355 -0.79 -16.14 7.78
C PHE A 355 -2.25 -16.56 7.96
N ASN A 356 -2.49 -17.56 8.81
CA ASN A 356 -3.84 -17.93 9.25
C ASN A 356 -4.22 -17.26 10.57
N ASP A 357 -3.24 -16.69 11.28
CA ASP A 357 -3.41 -15.93 12.53
C ASP A 357 -3.05 -14.47 12.31
N ALA A 358 -4.04 -13.57 12.53
CA ALA A 358 -3.84 -12.15 12.32
C ALA A 358 -2.89 -11.51 13.36
N GLY A 359 -2.86 -12.05 14.59
CA GLY A 359 -1.92 -11.57 15.60
C GLY A 359 -0.47 -11.87 15.24
N GLU A 360 -0.18 -13.07 14.69
CA GLU A 360 1.14 -13.41 14.16
C GLU A 360 1.53 -12.53 12.99
N ALA A 361 0.59 -12.27 12.07
CA ALA A 361 0.80 -11.39 10.94
C ALA A 361 1.16 -9.96 11.39
N PHE A 362 0.45 -9.41 12.37
CA PHE A 362 0.78 -8.09 12.93
C PHE A 362 2.12 -8.10 13.67
N ARG A 363 2.47 -9.15 14.42
CA ARG A 363 3.81 -9.28 15.04
C ARG A 363 4.89 -9.20 13.98
N LYS A 364 4.75 -9.96 12.88
CA LYS A 364 5.69 -9.91 11.73
C LYS A 364 5.78 -8.50 11.14
N LEU A 365 4.65 -7.86 10.85
CA LEU A 365 4.62 -6.51 10.28
C LEU A 365 5.32 -5.49 11.20
N LYS A 366 5.07 -5.54 12.51
CA LYS A 366 5.63 -4.62 13.51
C LYS A 366 7.14 -4.78 13.72
N THR A 367 7.73 -5.89 13.28
CA THR A 367 9.20 -6.02 13.29
C THR A 367 9.89 -4.98 12.39
N GLY A 368 9.18 -4.39 11.42
CA GLY A 368 9.75 -3.51 10.40
C GLY A 368 10.71 -4.23 9.44
N ARG A 369 10.73 -5.57 9.46
CA ARG A 369 11.63 -6.41 8.64
C ARG A 369 10.88 -7.23 7.59
N ALA A 370 9.63 -6.91 7.33
CA ALA A 370 8.87 -7.56 6.28
C ALA A 370 9.48 -7.23 4.90
N ARG A 371 9.61 -8.25 4.06
CA ARG A 371 10.05 -8.16 2.65
C ARG A 371 8.79 -8.12 1.79
N GLY A 372 8.41 -6.93 1.30
CA GLY A 372 7.13 -6.77 0.61
C GLY A 372 5.94 -6.72 1.58
N LYS A 373 4.92 -7.53 1.33
CA LYS A 373 3.62 -7.47 2.01
C LYS A 373 3.38 -8.67 2.92
N VAL A 374 2.66 -8.44 4.00
CA VAL A 374 2.18 -9.47 4.93
C VAL A 374 0.72 -9.74 4.64
N VAL A 375 0.36 -10.99 4.34
CA VAL A 375 -0.98 -11.40 3.90
C VAL A 375 -1.60 -12.36 4.90
N VAL A 376 -2.89 -12.18 5.18
CA VAL A 376 -3.71 -13.02 6.06
C VAL A 376 -4.82 -13.68 5.25
N ARG A 377 -5.00 -14.99 5.43
CA ARG A 377 -6.15 -15.74 4.91
C ARG A 377 -7.36 -15.47 5.79
N VAL A 378 -8.42 -14.95 5.20
CA VAL A 378 -9.67 -14.61 5.92
C VAL A 378 -10.72 -15.70 5.75
N ALA A 379 -10.99 -16.13 4.53
CA ALA A 379 -11.93 -17.23 4.27
C ALA A 379 -11.34 -18.58 4.71
N LYS A 380 -12.18 -19.46 5.21
CA LYS A 380 -11.79 -20.86 5.41
C LYS A 380 -11.46 -21.53 4.06
N GLU A 381 -10.50 -22.43 4.06
CA GLU A 381 -10.32 -23.35 2.93
C GLU A 381 -11.58 -24.20 2.81
N THR A 382 -12.21 -24.16 1.63
CA THR A 382 -13.37 -25.02 1.31
C THR A 382 -12.89 -26.33 0.73
#